data_4ab779ba4d402d979fd3a540924e5552
#
_entry.id   4ab779ba4d402d979fd3a540924e5552
#
_cell.length_a   1.000
_cell.length_b   1.000
_cell.length_c   1.000
_cell.angle_alpha   90.00
_cell.angle_beta   90.00
_cell.angle_gamma   90.00
#
_symmetry.space_group_name_H-M   'P 1'
#
loop_
_entity.id
_entity.type
_entity.pdbx_description
1 polymer ?
#
loop_
_entity_poly.entity_id
_entity_poly.type
_entity_poly.pdbx_seq_one_letter_code
_entity_poly.pdbx_strand_id
1 'polypeptide(L)'
;MRSGIKIVVLDTNALLMPFQFKINIDREIGNLLGGVEVIVPSSVIIELRRLKDKHAKAALSLSTKYRIVDVKKRGDAGVIEAAEEHHAAVITNDQELIEILKKSSIPAIRMRECQRLDFV
;
A
#
# COMPACT_ATOMS: atom_id res chain seq x y z
N MET A 1 6.22 17.72 10.20
CA MET A 1 6.30 16.37 9.66
C MET A 1 7.71 16.01 9.27
N ARG A 2 8.14 14.90 9.72
CA ARG A 2 9.55 14.53 9.64
C ARG A 2 9.92 13.74 8.42
N SER A 3 8.97 13.00 7.84
CA SER A 3 9.30 12.06 6.77
C SER A 3 9.45 12.71 5.39
N GLY A 4 8.76 13.83 5.16
CA GLY A 4 8.67 14.42 3.83
C GLY A 4 7.81 13.64 2.85
N ILE A 5 7.20 12.54 3.28
CA ILE A 5 6.32 11.72 2.44
C ILE A 5 4.97 12.42 2.32
N LYS A 6 4.50 12.58 1.07
CA LYS A 6 3.21 13.20 0.80
C LYS A 6 2.21 12.24 0.17
N ILE A 7 2.69 11.13 -0.39
CA ILE A 7 1.87 10.15 -1.09
C ILE A 7 2.31 8.77 -0.65
N VAL A 8 1.33 7.87 -0.43
CA VAL A 8 1.62 6.46 -0.16
C VAL A 8 0.86 5.59 -1.13
N VAL A 9 1.50 4.49 -1.53
CA VAL A 9 0.91 3.46 -2.37
C VAL A 9 0.49 2.29 -1.49
N LEU A 10 -0.73 1.81 -1.68
CA LEU A 10 -1.17 0.57 -1.06
C LEU A 10 -1.08 -0.56 -2.08
N ASP A 11 -0.37 -1.63 -1.73
CA ASP A 11 -0.39 -2.85 -2.54
C ASP A 11 -1.58 -3.73 -2.15
N THR A 12 -1.71 -4.87 -2.79
CA THR A 12 -2.78 -5.84 -2.49
C THR A 12 -2.77 -6.22 -1.01
N ASN A 13 -1.60 -6.47 -0.48
CA ASN A 13 -1.38 -6.87 0.90
C ASN A 13 -1.91 -5.80 1.87
N ALA A 14 -1.58 -4.53 1.60
CA ALA A 14 -2.00 -3.42 2.45
C ALA A 14 -3.53 -3.25 2.46
N LEU A 15 -4.18 -3.44 1.31
CA LEU A 15 -5.64 -3.33 1.23
C LEU A 15 -6.36 -4.45 1.98
N LEU A 16 -5.71 -5.59 2.15
CA LEU A 16 -6.28 -6.71 2.92
C LEU A 16 -6.07 -6.54 4.43
N MET A 17 -5.06 -5.79 4.85
CA MET A 17 -4.71 -5.64 6.27
C MET A 17 -5.87 -5.26 7.19
N PRO A 18 -6.72 -4.27 6.85
CA PRO A 18 -7.80 -3.88 7.77
C PRO A 18 -8.73 -5.01 8.10
N PHE A 19 -8.93 -5.93 7.16
CA PHE A 19 -9.88 -7.04 7.33
C PHE A 19 -9.22 -8.25 7.97
N GLN A 20 -7.94 -8.47 7.70
CA GLN A 20 -7.18 -9.56 8.30
C GLN A 20 -6.87 -9.30 9.77
N PHE A 21 -6.58 -8.04 10.11
CA PHE A 21 -6.07 -7.69 11.45
C PHE A 21 -6.99 -6.74 12.21
N LYS A 22 -8.13 -6.37 11.63
CA LYS A 22 -9.13 -5.50 12.26
C LYS A 22 -8.54 -4.15 12.68
N ILE A 23 -7.81 -3.52 11.75
CA ILE A 23 -7.23 -2.21 11.97
C ILE A 23 -7.91 -1.16 11.10
N ASN A 24 -7.80 0.10 11.51
CA ASN A 24 -8.21 1.23 10.68
C ASN A 24 -6.97 1.76 9.98
N ILE A 25 -6.80 1.40 8.70
CA ILE A 25 -5.58 1.75 7.99
C ILE A 25 -5.42 3.26 7.81
N ASP A 26 -6.52 3.98 7.59
CA ASP A 26 -6.45 5.43 7.44
C ASP A 26 -5.94 6.09 8.71
N ARG A 27 -6.39 5.61 9.86
CA ARG A 27 -5.93 6.11 11.15
C ARG A 27 -4.45 5.81 11.34
N GLU A 28 -4.02 4.60 11.00
CA GLU A 28 -2.61 4.22 11.16
C GLU A 28 -1.70 5.03 10.25
N ILE A 29 -2.14 5.28 9.01
CA ILE A 29 -1.40 6.16 8.11
C ILE A 29 -1.30 7.57 8.69
N GLY A 30 -2.42 8.09 9.19
CA GLY A 30 -2.44 9.41 9.82
C GLY A 30 -1.54 9.52 11.03
N ASN A 31 -1.51 8.47 11.86
CA ASN A 31 -0.65 8.44 13.05
C ASN A 31 0.83 8.46 12.69
N LEU A 32 1.20 7.75 11.62
CA LEU A 32 2.60 7.64 11.22
C LEU A 32 3.08 8.84 10.40
N LEU A 33 2.25 9.31 9.48
CA LEU A 33 2.69 10.26 8.45
C LEU A 33 1.96 11.61 8.48
N GLY A 34 0.82 11.68 9.14
CA GLY A 34 -0.04 12.85 9.06
C GLY A 34 -0.89 12.82 7.81
N GLY A 35 -1.25 13.98 7.27
CA GLY A 35 -2.08 14.06 6.08
C GLY A 35 -1.30 13.74 4.83
N VAL A 36 -1.58 12.60 4.20
CA VAL A 36 -0.96 12.18 2.96
C VAL A 36 -2.04 11.71 1.99
N GLU A 37 -1.73 11.75 0.71
CA GLU A 37 -2.60 11.17 -0.31
C GLU A 37 -2.33 9.67 -0.41
N VAL A 38 -3.40 8.87 -0.51
CA VAL A 38 -3.29 7.43 -0.68
C VAL A 38 -3.68 7.10 -2.12
N ILE A 39 -2.80 6.36 -2.81
CA ILE A 39 -3.07 5.92 -4.18
C ILE A 39 -2.96 4.40 -4.27
N VAL A 40 -3.68 3.85 -5.25
CA VAL A 40 -3.70 2.41 -5.50
C VAL A 40 -3.43 2.18 -6.98
N PRO A 41 -2.38 1.40 -7.31
CA PRO A 41 -2.09 1.11 -8.71
C PRO A 41 -3.18 0.24 -9.35
N SER A 42 -3.44 0.46 -10.62
CA SER A 42 -4.40 -0.35 -11.37
C SER A 42 -4.06 -1.84 -11.34
N SER A 43 -2.77 -2.19 -11.27
CA SER A 43 -2.32 -3.58 -11.17
C SER A 43 -2.83 -4.26 -9.90
N VAL A 44 -2.97 -3.50 -8.81
CA VAL A 44 -3.48 -4.02 -7.54
C VAL A 44 -4.97 -4.34 -7.65
N ILE A 45 -5.73 -3.48 -8.35
CA ILE A 45 -7.15 -3.73 -8.58
C ILE A 45 -7.34 -5.01 -9.37
N ILE A 46 -6.54 -5.20 -10.42
CA ILE A 46 -6.60 -6.42 -11.23
C ILE A 46 -6.30 -7.66 -10.39
N GLU A 47 -5.28 -7.57 -9.55
CA GLU A 47 -4.92 -8.68 -8.67
C GLU A 47 -6.04 -9.01 -7.68
N LEU A 48 -6.63 -7.99 -7.05
CA LEU A 48 -7.72 -8.20 -6.09
C LEU A 48 -8.93 -8.86 -6.74
N ARG A 49 -9.24 -8.51 -7.99
CA ARG A 49 -10.37 -9.10 -8.71
C ARG A 49 -10.18 -10.58 -8.97
N ARG A 50 -8.93 -11.04 -9.06
CA ARG A 50 -8.61 -12.45 -9.33
C ARG A 50 -8.32 -13.25 -8.06
N LEU A 51 -8.12 -12.55 -6.96
CA LEU A 51 -7.70 -13.18 -5.72
C LEU A 51 -8.84 -13.97 -5.09
N LYS A 52 -8.59 -15.23 -4.76
CA LYS A 52 -9.54 -16.07 -4.05
C LYS A 52 -9.29 -15.97 -2.55
N ASP A 53 -9.69 -14.86 -1.99
CA ASP A 53 -9.51 -14.57 -0.58
C ASP A 53 -10.83 -14.04 -0.04
N LYS A 54 -11.20 -14.46 1.16
CA LYS A 54 -12.48 -14.06 1.75
C LYS A 54 -12.60 -12.56 1.96
N HIS A 55 -11.47 -11.86 2.00
CA HIS A 55 -11.45 -10.41 2.22
C HIS A 55 -11.28 -9.61 0.93
N ALA A 56 -11.16 -10.27 -0.23
CA ALA A 56 -10.89 -9.58 -1.49
C ALA A 56 -11.98 -8.58 -1.86
N LYS A 57 -13.25 -8.94 -1.68
CA LYS A 57 -14.37 -8.04 -1.96
C LYS A 57 -14.33 -6.80 -1.08
N ALA A 58 -14.06 -6.98 0.21
CA ALA A 58 -13.98 -5.86 1.14
C ALA A 58 -12.80 -4.95 0.79
N ALA A 59 -11.67 -5.55 0.40
CA ALA A 59 -10.50 -4.78 -0.03
C ALA A 59 -10.79 -3.97 -1.29
N LEU A 60 -11.51 -4.54 -2.26
CA LEU A 60 -11.93 -3.81 -3.46
C LEU A 60 -12.84 -2.64 -3.10
N SER A 61 -13.77 -2.86 -2.19
CA SER A 61 -14.65 -1.79 -1.73
C SER A 61 -13.85 -0.68 -1.05
N LEU A 62 -12.90 -1.05 -0.22
CA LEU A 62 -12.02 -0.07 0.43
C LEU A 62 -11.26 0.76 -0.61
N SER A 63 -10.76 0.12 -1.66
CA SER A 63 -9.96 0.79 -2.68
C SER A 63 -10.71 1.92 -3.37
N THR A 64 -12.05 1.90 -3.36
CA THR A 64 -12.84 2.97 -4.00
C THR A 64 -12.71 4.30 -3.28
N LYS A 65 -12.21 4.32 -2.06
CA LYS A 65 -11.96 5.55 -1.31
C LYS A 65 -10.74 6.30 -1.81
N TYR A 66 -9.87 5.62 -2.54
CA TYR A 66 -8.56 6.15 -2.89
C TYR A 66 -8.46 6.42 -4.39
N ARG A 67 -7.49 7.23 -4.75
CA ARG A 67 -7.23 7.49 -6.17
C ARG A 67 -6.55 6.28 -6.80
N ILE A 68 -7.14 5.78 -7.88
CA ILE A 68 -6.53 4.71 -8.66
C ILE A 68 -5.62 5.34 -9.70
N VAL A 69 -4.38 4.87 -9.77
CA VAL A 69 -3.42 5.36 -10.75
C VAL A 69 -3.10 4.25 -11.75
N ASP A 70 -3.12 4.62 -13.03
CA ASP A 70 -2.80 3.65 -14.07
C ASP A 70 -1.32 3.36 -14.09
N VAL A 71 -0.98 2.07 -14.14
CA VAL A 71 0.39 1.62 -14.31
C VAL A 71 0.43 0.64 -15.47
N LYS A 72 1.57 0.54 -16.11
CA LYS A 72 1.74 -0.35 -17.27
C LYS A 72 2.19 -1.75 -16.85
N LYS A 73 2.95 -1.83 -15.77
CA LYS A 73 3.49 -3.09 -15.28
C LYS A 73 2.51 -3.79 -14.36
N ARG A 74 2.69 -5.09 -14.20
CA ARG A 74 1.80 -5.91 -13.37
C ARG A 74 2.46 -6.28 -12.06
N GLY A 75 1.65 -6.69 -11.09
CA GLY A 75 2.12 -7.18 -9.81
C GLY A 75 2.98 -6.16 -9.09
N ASP A 76 4.03 -6.63 -8.44
CA ASP A 76 4.94 -5.77 -7.67
C ASP A 76 5.61 -4.71 -8.54
N ALA A 77 5.89 -5.03 -9.80
CA ALA A 77 6.48 -4.06 -10.72
C ALA A 77 5.56 -2.85 -10.93
N GLY A 78 4.25 -3.07 -10.95
CA GLY A 78 3.28 -1.98 -11.04
C GLY A 78 3.26 -1.12 -9.79
N VAL A 79 3.41 -1.73 -8.62
CA VAL A 79 3.50 -0.99 -7.36
C VAL A 79 4.75 -0.10 -7.35
N ILE A 80 5.88 -0.64 -7.79
CA ILE A 80 7.13 0.11 -7.87
C ILE A 80 7.01 1.25 -8.87
N GLU A 81 6.40 0.98 -10.03
CA GLU A 81 6.16 2.00 -11.05
C GLU A 81 5.38 3.19 -10.47
N ALA A 82 4.29 2.92 -9.75
CA ALA A 82 3.50 3.97 -9.12
C ALA A 82 4.30 4.76 -8.09
N ALA A 83 5.09 4.05 -7.28
CA ALA A 83 5.90 4.69 -6.24
C ALA A 83 6.96 5.61 -6.84
N GLU A 84 7.61 5.18 -7.90
CA GLU A 84 8.62 5.97 -8.57
C GLU A 84 8.01 7.19 -9.26
N GLU A 85 6.91 6.99 -9.96
CA GLU A 85 6.23 8.05 -10.70
C GLU A 85 5.73 9.16 -9.78
N HIS A 86 5.22 8.78 -8.63
CA HIS A 86 4.59 9.72 -7.70
C HIS A 86 5.47 10.10 -6.52
N HIS A 87 6.70 9.63 -6.48
CA HIS A 87 7.62 9.85 -5.35
C HIS A 87 6.97 9.46 -4.04
N ALA A 88 6.39 8.25 -4.01
CA ALA A 88 5.57 7.78 -2.91
C ALA A 88 6.31 6.73 -2.08
N ALA A 89 5.89 6.58 -0.82
CA ALA A 89 6.25 5.43 -0.02
C ALA A 89 5.27 4.29 -0.35
N VAL A 90 5.64 3.07 0.00
CA VAL A 90 4.79 1.89 -0.24
C VAL A 90 4.47 1.21 1.08
N ILE A 91 3.20 0.89 1.28
CA ILE A 91 2.75 0.13 2.46
C ILE A 91 2.53 -1.31 2.01
N THR A 92 3.27 -2.23 2.61
CA THR A 92 3.20 -3.66 2.32
C THR A 92 3.82 -4.47 3.44
N ASN A 93 3.36 -5.71 3.61
CA ASN A 93 4.03 -6.68 4.48
C ASN A 93 4.80 -7.73 3.68
N ASP A 94 4.79 -7.64 2.36
CA ASP A 94 5.49 -8.59 1.50
C ASP A 94 7.00 -8.36 1.60
N GLN A 95 7.70 -9.33 2.19
CA GLN A 95 9.14 -9.19 2.45
C GLN A 95 9.96 -9.08 1.17
N GLU A 96 9.59 -9.80 0.13
CA GLU A 96 10.30 -9.71 -1.16
C GLU A 96 10.17 -8.31 -1.74
N LEU A 97 8.97 -7.75 -1.71
CA LEU A 97 8.76 -6.39 -2.20
C LEU A 97 9.52 -5.38 -1.35
N ILE A 98 9.52 -5.54 -0.03
CA ILE A 98 10.26 -4.66 0.87
C ILE A 98 11.74 -4.62 0.50
N GLU A 99 12.35 -5.78 0.21
CA GLU A 99 13.76 -5.84 -0.17
C GLU A 99 14.02 -5.08 -1.48
N ILE A 100 13.13 -5.21 -2.45
CA ILE A 100 13.24 -4.49 -3.72
C ILE A 100 13.13 -2.97 -3.48
N LEU A 101 12.17 -2.57 -2.66
CA LEU A 101 11.96 -1.14 -2.35
C LEU A 101 13.20 -0.54 -1.69
N LYS A 102 13.80 -1.27 -0.76
CA LYS A 102 15.03 -0.81 -0.11
C LYS A 102 16.14 -0.58 -1.12
N LYS A 103 16.34 -1.52 -2.04
CA LYS A 103 17.37 -1.42 -3.07
C LYS A 103 17.11 -0.27 -4.02
N SER A 104 15.84 0.11 -4.18
CA SER A 104 15.45 1.20 -5.08
C SER A 104 15.35 2.54 -4.35
N SER A 105 15.70 2.59 -3.08
CA SER A 105 15.60 3.78 -2.23
C SER A 105 14.18 4.33 -2.13
N ILE A 106 13.19 3.44 -2.17
CA ILE A 106 11.78 3.79 -1.98
C ILE A 106 11.42 3.47 -0.53
N PRO A 107 10.88 4.44 0.22
CA PRO A 107 10.49 4.17 1.61
C PRO A 107 9.43 3.09 1.69
N ALA A 108 9.64 2.13 2.57
CA ALA A 108 8.72 1.04 2.80
C ALA A 108 8.14 1.14 4.22
N ILE A 109 6.86 0.86 4.33
CA ILE A 109 6.11 0.89 5.58
C ILE A 109 5.43 -0.47 5.71
N ARG A 110 5.53 -1.05 6.90
CA ARG A 110 4.92 -2.35 7.18
C ARG A 110 4.10 -2.29 8.46
N MET A 111 3.26 -3.29 8.66
CA MET A 111 2.52 -3.42 9.92
C MET A 111 3.40 -4.11 10.95
N ARG A 112 3.42 -3.55 12.16
CA ARG A 112 4.12 -4.14 13.29
C ARG A 112 3.12 -4.65 14.31
N GLU A 113 3.39 -5.85 14.81
CA GLU A 113 2.60 -6.46 15.90
C GLU A 113 1.12 -6.55 15.57
N CYS A 114 0.77 -6.61 14.27
CA CYS A 114 -0.60 -6.66 13.77
C CYS A 114 -1.47 -5.51 14.28
N GLN A 115 -0.86 -4.38 14.66
CA GLN A 115 -1.58 -3.27 15.29
C GLN A 115 -1.34 -1.92 14.64
N ARG A 116 -0.12 -1.64 14.18
CA ARG A 116 0.23 -0.31 13.70
C ARG A 116 1.20 -0.37 12.53
N LEU A 117 1.20 0.71 11.77
CA LEU A 117 2.17 0.87 10.69
C LEU A 117 3.44 1.54 11.20
N ASP A 118 4.57 1.15 10.64
CA ASP A 118 5.86 1.73 10.98
C ASP A 118 6.80 1.60 9.78
N PHE A 119 7.82 2.44 9.73
CA PHE A 119 8.84 2.34 8.71
C PHE A 119 9.66 1.06 8.88
N VAL A 120 10.08 0.53 7.76
CA VAL A 120 10.98 -0.63 7.75
C VAL A 120 12.38 -0.21 8.12
#